data_fcd6263b07e634e422c20066bdfd2721
#
_entry.id   fcd6263b07e634e422c20066bdfd2721
#
_cell.length_a   1.000
_cell.length_b   1.000
_cell.length_c   1.000
_cell.angle_alpha   90.00
_cell.angle_beta   90.00
_cell.angle_gamma   90.00
#
_symmetry.space_group_name_H-M   'P 1'
#
loop_
_entity.id
_entity.type
_entity.pdbx_description
1 polymer ?
#
loop_
_entity_poly.entity_id
_entity_poly.type
_entity_poly.pdbx_seq_one_letter_code
_entity_poly.pdbx_strand_id
1 'polypeptide(L)'
;MNNSSKIYYADDFIRNILKSTKTIAMVGLSDNENRPSHFAAKYLKNKGYKIIPVNPVTKEKKILDFKVYKNLEDIEIVPDMVDIFANPKKVIPFVKQAIKIKTKVIWMQLGVINNEAAYLASKTKIKFVMDRCPKIEYAR
;
A
#
# COMPACT_ATOMS: atom_id res chain seq x y z
N MET A 1 -7.97 18.74 -19.95
CA MET A 1 -8.00 17.94 -19.62
C MET A 1 -8.12 17.46 -18.58
N ASN A 2 -8.13 17.28 -18.16
CA ASN A 2 -8.21 16.77 -17.47
C ASN A 2 -8.52 15.91 -16.57
N ASN A 3 -8.92 16.08 -16.00
CA ASN A 3 -9.71 15.25 -15.06
C ASN A 3 -9.86 13.83 -15.50
N SER A 4 -9.64 13.62 -16.69
CA SER A 4 -9.68 12.29 -17.30
C SER A 4 -8.79 11.30 -16.57
N SER A 5 -7.78 11.78 -15.85
CA SER A 5 -6.89 10.92 -15.08
C SER A 5 -7.50 10.49 -13.74
N LYS A 6 -8.63 11.05 -13.34
CA LYS A 6 -9.23 10.75 -12.05
C LYS A 6 -9.96 9.42 -12.09
N ILE A 7 -9.52 8.49 -11.27
CA ILE A 7 -10.08 7.15 -11.22
C ILE A 7 -11.22 7.12 -10.20
N TYR A 8 -12.35 6.58 -10.59
CA TYR A 8 -13.53 6.47 -9.73
C TYR A 8 -13.56 5.11 -9.05
N TYR A 9 -13.82 5.15 -7.74
CA TYR A 9 -14.12 3.96 -6.93
C TYR A 9 -15.38 4.23 -6.14
N ALA A 10 -16.30 3.27 -6.12
CA ALA A 10 -17.51 3.37 -5.30
C ALA A 10 -17.12 3.48 -3.83
N ASP A 11 -17.82 4.32 -3.09
CA ASP A 11 -17.53 4.53 -1.65
C ASP A 11 -17.61 3.23 -0.86
N ASP A 12 -18.59 2.39 -1.16
CA ASP A 12 -18.73 1.11 -0.47
C ASP A 12 -17.55 0.17 -0.73
N PHE A 13 -17.03 0.18 -1.95
CA PHE A 13 -15.86 -0.63 -2.30
C PHE A 13 -14.65 -0.25 -1.44
N ILE A 14 -14.36 1.05 -1.37
CA ILE A 14 -13.25 1.56 -0.56
C ILE A 14 -13.50 1.29 0.92
N ARG A 15 -14.70 1.58 1.40
CA ARG A 15 -15.05 1.40 2.82
C ARG A 15 -14.91 -0.06 3.24
N ASN A 16 -15.38 -0.99 2.41
CA ASN A 16 -15.28 -2.41 2.72
C ASN A 16 -13.84 -2.89 2.78
N ILE A 17 -12.98 -2.40 1.88
CA ILE A 17 -11.55 -2.71 1.93
C ILE A 17 -10.97 -2.25 3.26
N LEU A 18 -11.21 -1.00 3.65
CA LEU A 18 -10.63 -0.45 4.87
C LEU A 18 -11.15 -1.14 6.13
N LYS A 19 -12.42 -1.55 6.15
CA LYS A 19 -13.01 -2.26 7.29
C LYS A 19 -12.48 -3.69 7.44
N SER A 20 -12.24 -4.38 6.34
CA SER A 20 -11.80 -5.77 6.37
C SER A 20 -10.29 -5.92 6.49
N THR A 21 -9.55 -4.84 6.33
CA THR A 21 -8.08 -4.85 6.42
C THR A 21 -7.66 -4.69 7.88
N LYS A 22 -6.72 -5.53 8.32
CA LYS A 22 -6.11 -5.44 9.66
C LYS A 22 -4.61 -5.21 9.58
N THR A 23 -3.97 -5.81 8.58
CA THR A 23 -2.52 -5.73 8.40
C THR A 23 -2.21 -5.08 7.07
N ILE A 24 -1.31 -4.09 7.09
CA ILE A 24 -0.91 -3.34 5.90
C ILE A 24 0.60 -3.39 5.77
N ALA A 25 1.08 -4.04 4.72
CA ALA A 25 2.49 -3.97 4.35
C ALA A 25 2.68 -2.69 3.54
N MET A 26 3.44 -1.75 4.08
CA MET A 26 3.68 -0.46 3.44
C MET A 26 5.04 -0.47 2.77
N VAL A 27 5.04 -0.61 1.45
CA VAL A 27 6.24 -0.60 0.63
C VAL A 27 6.69 0.84 0.43
N GLY A 28 7.96 1.11 0.73
CA GLY A 28 8.50 2.45 0.61
C GLY A 28 8.24 3.33 1.82
N LEU A 29 7.77 2.75 2.92
CA LEU A 29 7.60 3.51 4.16
C LEU A 29 8.94 4.08 4.60
N SER A 30 9.00 5.41 4.74
CA SER A 30 10.24 6.11 5.09
C SER A 30 10.47 6.12 6.59
N ASP A 31 11.74 6.01 6.98
CA ASP A 31 12.17 6.22 8.36
C ASP A 31 12.20 7.72 8.72
N ASN A 32 12.08 8.60 7.74
CA ASN A 32 12.06 10.05 7.96
C ASN A 32 10.64 10.50 8.30
N GLU A 33 10.46 11.02 9.53
CA GLU A 33 9.17 11.46 10.05
C GLU A 33 8.49 12.54 9.20
N ASN A 34 9.26 13.27 8.39
CA ASN A 34 8.72 14.35 7.58
C ASN A 34 8.22 13.90 6.20
N ARG A 35 8.27 12.61 5.91
CA ARG A 35 7.82 12.10 4.62
C ARG A 35 6.35 11.70 4.68
N PRO A 36 5.60 11.88 3.56
CA PRO A 36 4.18 11.53 3.51
C PRO A 36 3.88 10.09 3.91
N SER A 37 4.74 9.14 3.53
CA SER A 37 4.53 7.74 3.88
C SER A 37 4.57 7.52 5.39
N HIS A 38 5.43 8.24 6.08
CA HIS A 38 5.55 8.15 7.54
C HIS A 38 4.29 8.70 8.23
N PHE A 39 3.79 9.86 7.76
CA PHE A 39 2.55 10.43 8.28
C PHE A 39 1.38 9.46 8.09
N ALA A 40 1.27 8.88 6.90
CA ALA A 40 0.19 7.95 6.61
C ALA A 40 0.26 6.72 7.52
N ALA A 41 1.45 6.16 7.69
CA ALA A 41 1.66 4.99 8.53
C ALA A 41 1.29 5.27 9.98
N LYS A 42 1.74 6.41 10.51
CA LYS A 42 1.46 6.80 11.89
C LYS A 42 -0.04 6.96 12.11
N TYR A 43 -0.74 7.60 11.17
CA TYR A 43 -2.19 7.77 11.25
C TYR A 43 -2.90 6.42 11.28
N LEU A 44 -2.55 5.52 10.37
CA LEU A 44 -3.18 4.21 10.27
C LEU A 44 -2.87 3.35 11.49
N LYS A 45 -1.64 3.40 12.00
CA LYS A 45 -1.28 2.72 13.25
C LYS A 45 -2.18 3.19 14.39
N ASN A 46 -2.41 4.49 14.50
CA ASN A 46 -3.24 5.05 15.55
C ASN A 46 -4.72 4.66 15.41
N LYS A 47 -5.14 4.24 14.23
CA LYS A 47 -6.49 3.73 13.97
C LYS A 47 -6.61 2.21 14.19
N GLY A 48 -5.54 1.57 14.63
CA GLY A 48 -5.56 0.16 14.97
C GLY A 48 -5.02 -0.80 13.92
N TYR A 49 -4.55 -0.29 12.79
CA TYR A 49 -3.93 -1.15 11.78
C TYR A 49 -2.55 -1.60 12.23
N LYS A 50 -2.21 -2.84 11.96
CA LYS A 50 -0.85 -3.33 12.12
C LYS A 50 -0.07 -2.98 10.86
N ILE A 51 0.95 -2.16 11.02
CA ILE A 51 1.80 -1.72 9.89
C ILE A 51 3.01 -2.65 9.80
N ILE A 52 3.32 -3.06 8.58
CA ILE A 52 4.50 -3.88 8.31
C ILE A 52 5.36 -3.09 7.33
N PRO A 53 6.41 -2.40 7.82
CA PRO A 53 7.28 -1.61 6.93
C PRO A 53 8.06 -2.50 5.97
N VAL A 54 8.04 -2.15 4.69
CA VAL A 54 8.86 -2.82 3.67
C VAL A 54 9.69 -1.74 2.99
N ASN A 55 11.00 -1.78 3.18
CA ASN A 55 11.91 -0.79 2.64
C ASN A 55 13.27 -1.44 2.36
N PRO A 56 13.61 -1.66 1.08
CA PRO A 56 14.86 -2.32 0.73
C PRO A 56 16.11 -1.44 0.92
N VAL A 57 15.93 -0.14 1.19
CA VAL A 57 17.02 0.83 1.18
C VAL A 57 17.42 1.30 2.57
N THR A 58 16.47 1.41 3.48
CA THR A 58 16.75 1.94 4.82
C THR A 58 17.71 1.05 5.60
N LYS A 59 18.51 1.67 6.46
CA LYS A 59 19.38 0.96 7.40
C LYS A 59 18.68 0.72 8.74
N GLU A 60 17.52 1.34 8.93
CA GLU A 60 16.77 1.20 10.17
C GLU A 60 16.17 -0.20 10.27
N LYS A 61 16.24 -0.79 11.47
CA LYS A 61 15.67 -2.11 11.72
C LYS A 61 14.19 -2.04 12.09
N LYS A 62 13.75 -0.87 12.58
CA LYS A 62 12.37 -0.61 12.97
C LYS A 62 11.93 0.76 12.47
N ILE A 63 10.67 0.87 12.11
CA ILE A 63 10.01 2.14 11.82
C ILE A 63 8.69 2.11 12.59
N LEU A 64 8.40 3.15 13.39
CA LEU A 64 7.21 3.22 14.24
C LEU A 64 7.07 1.98 15.13
N ASP A 65 8.20 1.48 15.65
CA ASP A 65 8.31 0.30 16.51
C ASP A 65 7.98 -1.03 15.82
N PHE A 66 7.77 -1.02 14.52
CA PHE A 66 7.55 -2.24 13.73
C PHE A 66 8.83 -2.66 13.02
N LYS A 67 9.09 -3.97 12.99
CA LYS A 67 10.23 -4.54 12.28
C LYS A 67 10.16 -4.22 10.80
N VAL A 68 11.28 -3.77 10.21
CA VAL A 68 11.39 -3.49 8.78
C VAL A 68 11.80 -4.74 8.02
N TYR A 69 11.12 -4.99 6.90
CA TYR A 69 11.47 -6.06 5.96
C TYR A 69 12.00 -5.45 4.67
N LYS A 70 12.93 -6.12 4.02
CA LYS A 70 13.48 -5.64 2.75
C LYS A 70 12.60 -6.01 1.57
N ASN A 71 11.91 -7.15 1.66
CA ASN A 71 11.05 -7.67 0.60
C ASN A 71 9.72 -8.14 1.18
N LEU A 72 8.66 -8.05 0.37
CA LEU A 72 7.35 -8.56 0.76
C LEU A 72 7.38 -10.05 1.06
N GLU A 73 8.19 -10.79 0.32
CA GLU A 73 8.29 -12.25 0.47
C GLU A 73 8.93 -12.68 1.79
N ASP A 74 9.62 -11.77 2.47
CA ASP A 74 10.26 -12.06 3.77
C ASP A 74 9.30 -12.00 4.95
N ILE A 75 8.09 -11.47 4.74
CA ILE A 75 7.10 -11.32 5.80
C ILE A 75 6.53 -12.69 6.16
N GLU A 76 6.48 -13.01 7.46
CA GLU A 76 6.04 -14.33 7.93
C GLU A 76 4.54 -14.57 7.76
N ILE A 77 3.75 -13.52 7.63
CA ILE A 77 2.31 -13.61 7.41
C ILE A 77 1.96 -13.03 6.06
N VAL A 78 0.75 -13.35 5.55
CA VAL A 78 0.23 -12.70 4.36
C VAL A 78 -0.49 -11.42 4.81
N PRO A 79 0.01 -10.22 4.43
CA PRO A 79 -0.70 -8.99 4.81
C PRO A 79 -2.04 -8.92 4.08
N ASP A 80 -3.03 -8.31 4.74
CA ASP A 80 -4.33 -8.11 4.11
C ASP A 80 -4.22 -7.12 2.94
N MET A 81 -3.38 -6.10 3.10
CA MET A 81 -3.17 -5.08 2.08
C MET A 81 -1.68 -4.84 1.88
N VAL A 82 -1.28 -4.63 0.64
CA VAL A 82 0.03 -4.09 0.28
C VAL A 82 -0.20 -2.68 -0.24
N ASP A 83 0.28 -1.67 0.49
CA ASP A 83 0.16 -0.26 0.15
C ASP A 83 1.51 0.22 -0.37
N ILE A 84 1.55 0.71 -1.61
CA ILE A 84 2.80 0.99 -2.31
C ILE A 84 3.04 2.49 -2.44
N PHE A 85 4.11 2.95 -1.81
CA PHE A 85 4.70 4.29 -1.96
C PHE A 85 5.97 4.14 -2.80
N ALA A 86 5.87 4.35 -4.09
CA ALA A 86 7.03 4.22 -4.97
C ALA A 86 6.82 5.05 -6.23
N ASN A 87 7.91 5.30 -6.93
CA ASN A 87 7.81 5.93 -8.24
C ASN A 87 6.94 5.04 -9.14
N PRO A 88 5.94 5.60 -9.84
CA PRO A 88 5.05 4.82 -10.70
C PRO A 88 5.77 3.90 -11.68
N LYS A 89 6.95 4.28 -12.13
CA LYS A 89 7.74 3.47 -13.08
C LYS A 89 8.44 2.29 -12.42
N LYS A 90 8.45 2.22 -11.08
CA LYS A 90 9.18 1.18 -10.33
C LYS A 90 8.26 0.25 -9.54
N VAL A 91 6.95 0.35 -9.73
CA VAL A 91 6.01 -0.41 -8.91
C VAL A 91 5.87 -1.88 -9.30
N ILE A 92 6.17 -2.22 -10.57
CA ILE A 92 5.88 -3.57 -11.09
C ILE A 92 6.51 -4.70 -10.27
N PRO A 93 7.79 -4.63 -9.84
CA PRO A 93 8.35 -5.70 -9.02
C PRO A 93 7.56 -5.91 -7.72
N PHE A 94 7.11 -4.83 -7.08
CA PHE A 94 6.34 -4.91 -5.84
C PHE A 94 4.95 -5.48 -6.09
N VAL A 95 4.32 -5.10 -7.21
CA VAL A 95 3.02 -5.64 -7.60
C VAL A 95 3.13 -7.15 -7.82
N LYS A 96 4.17 -7.60 -8.52
CA LYS A 96 4.41 -9.03 -8.75
C LYS A 96 4.65 -9.78 -7.45
N GLN A 97 5.41 -9.21 -6.52
CA GLN A 97 5.61 -9.81 -5.21
C GLN A 97 4.30 -9.91 -4.43
N ALA A 98 3.50 -8.85 -4.45
CA ALA A 98 2.21 -8.84 -3.77
C ALA A 98 1.26 -9.91 -4.32
N ILE A 99 1.25 -10.09 -5.63
CA ILE A 99 0.47 -11.14 -6.27
C ILE A 99 0.96 -12.52 -5.84
N LYS A 100 2.29 -12.70 -5.83
CA LYS A 100 2.91 -13.98 -5.47
C LYS A 100 2.56 -14.40 -4.04
N ILE A 101 2.57 -13.48 -3.09
CA ILE A 101 2.22 -13.77 -1.70
C ILE A 101 0.71 -13.83 -1.46
N LYS A 102 -0.09 -13.56 -2.49
CA LYS A 102 -1.56 -13.67 -2.44
C LYS A 102 -2.21 -12.76 -1.41
N THR A 103 -1.73 -11.53 -1.34
CA THR A 103 -2.39 -10.50 -0.54
C THR A 103 -3.84 -10.30 -1.03
N LYS A 104 -4.71 -9.80 -0.17
CA LYS A 104 -6.12 -9.59 -0.53
C LYS A 104 -6.31 -8.30 -1.32
N VAL A 105 -5.48 -7.29 -1.04
CA VAL A 105 -5.62 -5.96 -1.64
C VAL A 105 -4.24 -5.43 -2.02
N ILE A 106 -4.15 -4.86 -3.22
CA ILE A 106 -3.01 -4.04 -3.63
C ILE A 106 -3.52 -2.61 -3.73
N TRP A 107 -2.87 -1.71 -3.01
CA TRP A 107 -3.24 -0.31 -2.95
C TRP A 107 -2.05 0.54 -3.35
N MET A 108 -2.21 1.35 -4.40
CA MET A 108 -1.15 2.24 -4.84
C MET A 108 -1.49 3.66 -4.43
N GLN A 109 -0.52 4.31 -3.81
CA GLN A 109 -0.67 5.58 -3.13
C GLN A 109 -1.06 6.71 -4.08
N LEU A 110 -1.52 7.83 -3.51
CA LEU A 110 -1.86 9.02 -4.27
C LEU A 110 -0.68 9.43 -5.17
N GLY A 111 -0.96 9.63 -6.45
CA GLY A 111 0.05 9.94 -7.44
C GLY A 111 0.73 8.71 -8.04
N VAL A 112 0.49 7.52 -7.50
CA VAL A 112 1.09 6.30 -8.04
C VAL A 112 0.08 5.63 -8.97
N ILE A 113 0.28 5.82 -10.25
CA ILE A 113 -0.58 5.29 -11.31
C ILE A 113 0.27 4.48 -12.27
N ASN A 114 -0.16 3.23 -12.53
CA ASN A 114 0.53 2.36 -13.47
C ASN A 114 -0.49 1.39 -14.07
N ASN A 115 -0.73 1.52 -15.37
CA ASN A 115 -1.74 0.72 -16.06
C ASN A 115 -1.34 -0.75 -16.21
N GLU A 116 -0.05 -1.03 -16.31
CA GLU A 116 0.44 -2.41 -16.34
C GLU A 116 0.16 -3.10 -15.01
N ALA A 117 0.35 -2.39 -13.89
CA ALA A 117 0.04 -2.92 -12.57
C ALA A 117 -1.45 -3.27 -12.46
N ALA A 118 -2.31 -2.37 -12.92
CA ALA A 118 -3.75 -2.60 -12.93
C ALA A 118 -4.10 -3.84 -13.77
N TYR A 119 -3.46 -3.98 -14.92
CA TYR A 119 -3.67 -5.14 -15.80
C TYR A 119 -3.25 -6.44 -15.11
N LEU A 120 -2.07 -6.45 -14.49
CA LEU A 120 -1.58 -7.64 -13.79
C LEU A 120 -2.53 -8.04 -12.66
N ALA A 121 -3.00 -7.07 -11.88
CA ALA A 121 -3.92 -7.33 -10.78
C ALA A 121 -5.26 -7.85 -11.32
N SER A 122 -5.73 -7.36 -12.47
CA SER A 122 -7.00 -7.77 -13.07
C SER A 122 -7.05 -9.26 -13.43
N LYS A 123 -5.90 -9.91 -13.57
CA LYS A 123 -5.81 -11.35 -13.84
C LYS A 123 -5.95 -12.19 -12.57
N THR A 124 -6.14 -11.57 -11.44
CA THR A 124 -6.22 -12.21 -10.13
C THR A 124 -7.54 -11.85 -9.45
N LYS A 125 -7.79 -12.45 -8.28
CA LYS A 125 -8.94 -12.08 -7.44
C LYS A 125 -8.61 -10.95 -6.48
N ILE A 126 -7.41 -10.40 -6.55
CA ILE A 126 -6.94 -9.34 -5.66
C ILE A 126 -7.68 -8.04 -5.98
N LYS A 127 -8.17 -7.36 -4.96
CA LYS A 127 -8.77 -6.03 -5.11
C LYS A 127 -7.65 -5.02 -5.35
N PHE A 128 -7.87 -4.11 -6.28
CA PHE A 128 -6.84 -3.16 -6.69
C PHE A 128 -7.35 -1.73 -6.63
N VAL A 129 -6.60 -0.87 -5.98
CA VAL A 129 -6.88 0.58 -5.90
C VAL A 129 -5.59 1.30 -6.24
N MET A 130 -5.66 2.36 -7.03
CA MET A 130 -4.50 3.21 -7.28
C MET A 130 -4.87 4.68 -7.23
N ASP A 131 -3.88 5.54 -7.00
CA ASP A 131 -4.03 6.98 -6.90
C ASP A 131 -4.95 7.40 -5.76
N ARG A 132 -4.83 6.71 -4.62
CA ARG A 132 -5.57 7.03 -3.41
C ARG A 132 -4.66 6.91 -2.19
N CYS A 133 -4.98 7.62 -1.12
CA CYS A 133 -4.26 7.54 0.14
C CYS A 133 -5.17 6.90 1.20
N PRO A 134 -4.79 5.76 1.79
CA PRO A 134 -5.65 5.10 2.80
C PRO A 134 -5.98 6.03 3.97
N LYS A 135 -5.03 6.89 4.38
CA LYS A 135 -5.28 7.87 5.43
C LYS A 135 -6.43 8.80 5.06
N ILE A 136 -6.41 9.34 3.84
CA ILE A 136 -7.43 10.27 3.36
C ILE A 136 -8.77 9.53 3.21
N GLU A 137 -8.76 8.34 2.64
CA GLU A 137 -9.97 7.57 2.42
C GLU A 137 -10.61 7.13 3.74
N TYR A 138 -9.79 6.76 4.72
CA TYR A 138 -10.28 6.38 6.05
C TYR A 138 -11.00 7.54 6.74
N ALA A 139 -10.48 8.76 6.58
CA ALA A 139 -11.01 9.94 7.24
C ALA A 139 -12.30 10.48 6.61
N ARG A 140 -12.71 9.97 5.47
CA ARG A 140 -13.91 10.44 4.76
C ARG A 140 -15.19 9.94 5.38
#